data_bdb8f594106cf7bb7625a5f913a172d0
#
_entry.id   bdb8f594106cf7bb7625a5f913a172d0
#
_cell.length_a   1.000
_cell.length_b   1.000
_cell.length_c   1.000
_cell.angle_alpha   90.00
_cell.angle_beta   90.00
_cell.angle_gamma   90.00
#
_symmetry.space_group_name_H-M   'P 1'
#
loop_
_entity.id
_entity.type
_entity.pdbx_description
1 polymer ?
#
loop_
_entity_poly.entity_id
_entity_poly.type
_entity_poly.pdbx_seq_one_letter_code
_entity_poly.pdbx_strand_id
1 'polypeptide(L)'
;IDRSFGFETAVQRAKESIAAVHMEAASQIGGVGLVKLMGRESGFIATAASLASHETNFCLIPEVPFELEGENGFLACLERRLAKRGHAVIVVAEGAGQDLLTSTNATDASGNKKLADIGVFLKARIEKYFKEKNIEINLKYIDPSYQVRASVTTASDSIYCERLGNNAVHAAMAGKTKLVIGLVHDKFVHLPIKAVTAHRNAVDPEGSLWRDALDATGQPVLMVNDLEAAHAKMAAAVAGAKSKPSEQKKSK
;
A
#
# COMPACT_ATOMS: atom_id res chain seq x y z
N ILE A 1 13.84 -11.85 3.75
CA ILE A 1 14.65 -10.65 3.44
C ILE A 1 14.08 -9.51 4.23
N ASP A 2 14.91 -8.87 5.05
CA ASP A 2 14.47 -7.85 6.01
C ASP A 2 14.22 -6.51 5.33
N ARG A 3 14.87 -6.24 4.21
CA ARG A 3 14.84 -4.98 3.50
C ARG A 3 14.84 -5.17 1.99
N SER A 4 14.02 -4.36 1.29
CA SER A 4 14.00 -4.26 -0.16
C SER A 4 14.62 -2.93 -0.60
N PHE A 5 15.40 -2.95 -1.66
CA PHE A 5 15.98 -1.71 -2.22
C PHE A 5 14.87 -0.81 -2.79
N GLY A 6 15.09 0.50 -2.71
CA GLY A 6 14.13 1.50 -3.18
C GLY A 6 12.94 1.74 -2.26
N PHE A 7 12.77 0.97 -1.18
CA PHE A 7 11.65 1.12 -0.25
C PHE A 7 11.70 2.46 0.50
N GLU A 8 12.84 2.80 1.07
CA GLU A 8 13.05 4.06 1.79
C GLU A 8 12.82 5.27 0.89
N THR A 9 13.31 5.20 -0.35
CA THR A 9 13.09 6.23 -1.35
C THR A 9 11.61 6.37 -1.70
N ALA A 10 10.91 5.25 -1.88
CA ALA A 10 9.48 5.25 -2.17
C ALA A 10 8.66 5.88 -1.03
N VAL A 11 8.96 5.50 0.22
CA VAL A 11 8.32 6.05 1.42
C VAL A 11 8.57 7.56 1.54
N GLN A 12 9.81 8.01 1.31
CA GLN A 12 10.16 9.44 1.35
C GLN A 12 9.34 10.25 0.33
N ARG A 13 9.23 9.78 -0.92
CA ARG A 13 8.47 10.47 -1.97
C ARG A 13 6.97 10.42 -1.74
N ALA A 14 6.48 9.30 -1.23
CA ALA A 14 5.08 9.17 -0.83
C ALA A 14 4.72 10.15 0.29
N LYS A 15 5.59 10.29 1.31
CA LYS A 15 5.44 11.27 2.40
C LYS A 15 5.33 12.69 1.87
N GLU A 16 6.20 13.10 0.93
CA GLU A 16 6.16 14.43 0.33
C GLU A 16 4.82 14.70 -0.38
N SER A 17 4.29 13.69 -1.08
CA SER A 17 2.99 13.78 -1.74
C SER A 17 1.83 13.86 -0.74
N ILE A 18 1.90 13.12 0.36
CA ILE A 18 0.90 13.17 1.44
C ILE A 18 0.89 14.56 2.08
N ALA A 19 2.07 15.12 2.38
CA ALA A 19 2.18 16.45 2.97
C ALA A 19 1.58 17.54 2.05
N ALA A 20 1.85 17.48 0.76
CA ALA A 20 1.28 18.43 -0.21
C ALA A 20 -0.25 18.35 -0.26
N VAL A 21 -0.80 17.12 -0.27
CA VAL A 21 -2.25 16.89 -0.26
C VAL A 21 -2.88 17.31 1.06
N HIS A 22 -2.20 17.10 2.18
CA HIS A 22 -2.67 17.55 3.49
C HIS A 22 -2.79 19.08 3.54
N MET A 23 -1.77 19.81 3.10
CA MET A 23 -1.79 21.26 3.06
C MET A 23 -2.97 21.79 2.22
N GLU A 24 -3.22 21.20 1.07
CA GLU A 24 -4.35 21.53 0.22
C GLU A 24 -5.69 21.22 0.91
N ALA A 25 -5.84 20.02 1.48
CA ALA A 25 -7.07 19.62 2.16
C ALA A 25 -7.35 20.48 3.41
N ALA A 26 -6.34 20.81 4.19
CA ALA A 26 -6.48 21.62 5.40
C ALA A 26 -6.83 23.08 5.09
N SER A 27 -6.49 23.59 3.89
CA SER A 27 -6.81 24.97 3.46
C SER A 27 -8.26 25.16 2.99
N GLN A 28 -9.00 24.06 2.78
CA GLN A 28 -10.35 24.09 2.21
C GLN A 28 -11.39 23.61 3.22
N ILE A 29 -12.59 24.21 3.17
CA ILE A 29 -13.74 23.70 3.92
C ILE A 29 -14.16 22.35 3.30
N GLY A 30 -14.31 21.32 4.14
CA GLY A 30 -14.62 19.98 3.66
C GLY A 30 -13.52 19.38 2.77
N GLY A 31 -12.27 19.79 2.99
CA GLY A 31 -11.14 19.34 2.17
C GLY A 31 -10.84 17.85 2.34
N VAL A 32 -10.76 17.12 1.24
CA VAL A 32 -10.43 15.69 1.18
C VAL A 32 -9.24 15.49 0.26
N GLY A 33 -8.15 14.99 0.83
CA GLY A 33 -6.98 14.57 0.06
C GLY A 33 -6.99 13.06 -0.16
N LEU A 34 -6.85 12.60 -1.40
CA LEU A 34 -6.77 11.19 -1.75
C LEU A 34 -5.46 10.93 -2.48
N VAL A 35 -4.61 10.10 -1.90
CA VAL A 35 -3.30 9.70 -2.46
C VAL A 35 -3.30 8.21 -2.73
N LYS A 36 -3.16 7.82 -4.01
CA LYS A 36 -2.98 6.42 -4.39
C LYS A 36 -1.49 6.10 -4.46
N LEU A 37 -1.04 5.11 -3.71
CA LEU A 37 0.34 4.66 -3.69
C LEU A 37 0.49 3.28 -4.32
N MET A 38 1.72 2.98 -4.72
CA MET A 38 2.09 1.64 -5.16
C MET A 38 1.89 0.64 -4.02
N GLY A 39 1.53 -0.56 -4.36
CA GLY A 39 1.27 -1.64 -3.41
C GLY A 39 0.20 -2.57 -3.94
N ARG A 40 0.60 -3.39 -4.94
CA ARG A 40 -0.32 -4.25 -5.69
C ARG A 40 -0.91 -5.37 -4.83
N GLU A 41 -0.07 -5.98 -4.01
CA GLU A 41 -0.42 -7.14 -3.20
C GLU A 41 0.00 -6.97 -1.74
N SER A 42 0.57 -5.82 -1.39
CA SER A 42 0.97 -5.50 -0.02
C SER A 42 0.93 -4.00 0.24
N GLY A 43 0.55 -3.62 1.44
CA GLY A 43 0.37 -2.25 1.89
C GLY A 43 1.60 -1.59 2.50
N PHE A 44 2.80 -2.18 2.43
CA PHE A 44 3.98 -1.69 3.15
C PHE A 44 4.30 -0.21 2.87
N ILE A 45 4.28 0.23 1.60
CA ILE A 45 4.59 1.62 1.26
C ILE A 45 3.51 2.56 1.81
N ALA A 46 2.23 2.20 1.65
CA ALA A 46 1.12 3.02 2.15
C ALA A 46 1.17 3.16 3.69
N THR A 47 1.40 2.05 4.39
CA THR A 47 1.51 2.01 5.84
C THR A 47 2.72 2.82 6.35
N ALA A 48 3.91 2.57 5.79
CA ALA A 48 5.12 3.27 6.20
C ALA A 48 5.08 4.77 5.87
N ALA A 49 4.53 5.16 4.72
CA ALA A 49 4.37 6.57 4.35
C ALA A 49 3.35 7.29 5.25
N SER A 50 2.26 6.60 5.63
CA SER A 50 1.27 7.13 6.57
C SER A 50 1.89 7.38 7.95
N LEU A 51 2.70 6.44 8.45
CA LEU A 51 3.45 6.62 9.69
C LEU A 51 4.46 7.76 9.59
N ALA A 52 5.21 7.83 8.50
CA ALA A 52 6.24 8.85 8.32
C ALA A 52 5.68 10.27 8.16
N SER A 53 4.44 10.42 7.66
CA SER A 53 3.83 11.73 7.45
C SER A 53 3.10 12.26 8.69
N HIS A 54 2.51 11.39 9.51
CA HIS A 54 1.60 11.72 10.63
C HIS A 54 0.34 12.51 10.25
N GLU A 55 0.07 12.68 8.95
CA GLU A 55 -1.02 13.51 8.42
C GLU A 55 -2.14 12.68 7.81
N THR A 56 -1.90 11.37 7.62
CA THR A 56 -2.88 10.44 7.09
C THR A 56 -3.96 10.15 8.13
N ASN A 57 -5.22 10.15 7.68
CA ASN A 57 -6.37 9.84 8.53
C ASN A 57 -7.03 8.51 8.20
N PHE A 58 -6.83 8.04 6.97
CA PHE A 58 -7.25 6.72 6.53
C PHE A 58 -6.15 6.10 5.67
N CYS A 59 -5.66 4.94 6.08
CA CYS A 59 -4.72 4.12 5.34
C CYS A 59 -5.44 2.83 4.91
N LEU A 60 -5.63 2.65 3.60
CA LEU A 60 -6.33 1.51 3.02
C LEU A 60 -5.32 0.61 2.33
N ILE A 61 -5.21 -0.63 2.79
CA ILE A 61 -4.24 -1.62 2.30
C ILE A 61 -4.92 -2.92 1.85
N PRO A 62 -4.30 -3.69 0.95
CA PRO A 62 -4.91 -4.93 0.44
C PRO A 62 -5.19 -5.98 1.51
N GLU A 63 -4.39 -5.99 2.58
CA GLU A 63 -4.47 -6.98 3.66
C GLU A 63 -5.64 -6.75 4.62
N VAL A 64 -6.19 -5.52 4.64
CA VAL A 64 -7.30 -5.16 5.52
C VAL A 64 -8.52 -4.81 4.69
N PRO A 65 -9.55 -5.65 4.71
CA PRO A 65 -10.78 -5.39 3.96
C PRO A 65 -11.53 -4.18 4.53
N PHE A 66 -12.22 -3.48 3.65
CA PHE A 66 -13.15 -2.42 4.03
C PHE A 66 -14.39 -2.46 3.13
N GLU A 67 -15.51 -1.98 3.66
CA GLU A 67 -16.74 -1.76 2.92
C GLU A 67 -16.93 -0.27 2.68
N LEU A 68 -17.55 0.09 1.57
CA LEU A 68 -17.83 1.51 1.26
C LEU A 68 -19.03 2.02 2.04
N GLU A 69 -20.13 1.28 1.95
CA GLU A 69 -21.45 1.66 2.44
C GLU A 69 -21.73 1.09 3.84
N GLY A 70 -22.81 1.56 4.46
CA GLY A 70 -23.27 1.12 5.77
C GLY A 70 -22.75 2.01 6.89
N GLU A 71 -23.25 1.76 8.11
CA GLU A 71 -22.98 2.60 9.28
C GLU A 71 -21.50 2.60 9.69
N ASN A 72 -20.84 1.44 9.54
CA ASN A 72 -19.43 1.25 9.86
C ASN A 72 -18.52 1.24 8.61
N GLY A 73 -19.10 1.48 7.41
CA GLY A 73 -18.35 1.56 6.17
C GLY A 73 -17.45 2.79 6.08
N PHE A 74 -16.52 2.75 5.14
CA PHE A 74 -15.52 3.80 4.94
C PHE A 74 -16.14 5.19 4.72
N LEU A 75 -17.22 5.31 3.91
CA LEU A 75 -17.83 6.60 3.61
C LEU A 75 -18.47 7.24 4.85
N ALA A 76 -19.11 6.45 5.71
CA ALA A 76 -19.66 6.93 6.97
C ALA A 76 -18.54 7.32 7.97
N CYS A 77 -17.44 6.59 7.99
CA CYS A 77 -16.26 6.95 8.80
C CYS A 77 -15.64 8.28 8.32
N LEU A 78 -15.53 8.48 7.00
CA LEU A 78 -15.04 9.71 6.40
C LEU A 78 -15.96 10.89 6.74
N GLU A 79 -17.28 10.73 6.65
CA GLU A 79 -18.26 11.76 7.03
C GLU A 79 -18.09 12.17 8.49
N ARG A 80 -18.01 11.20 9.40
CA ARG A 80 -17.77 11.49 10.83
C ARG A 80 -16.45 12.24 11.06
N ARG A 81 -15.41 11.88 10.31
CA ARG A 81 -14.12 12.59 10.38
C ARG A 81 -14.24 14.03 9.91
N LEU A 82 -14.87 14.27 8.75
CA LEU A 82 -15.06 15.62 8.21
C LEU A 82 -15.89 16.49 9.14
N ALA A 83 -16.99 15.96 9.69
CA ALA A 83 -17.82 16.67 10.66
C ALA A 83 -17.04 17.08 11.93
N LYS A 84 -16.09 16.24 12.37
CA LYS A 84 -15.31 16.48 13.60
C LYS A 84 -14.07 17.37 13.37
N ARG A 85 -13.42 17.28 12.21
CA ARG A 85 -12.08 17.86 11.97
C ARG A 85 -12.01 18.80 10.76
N GLY A 86 -13.04 18.85 9.92
CA GLY A 86 -13.13 19.73 8.75
C GLY A 86 -12.35 19.25 7.53
N HIS A 87 -11.41 18.34 7.68
CA HIS A 87 -10.63 17.78 6.57
C HIS A 87 -10.21 16.33 6.81
N ALA A 88 -9.83 15.63 5.74
CA ALA A 88 -9.30 14.27 5.80
C ALA A 88 -8.26 14.01 4.71
N VAL A 89 -7.23 13.21 5.05
CA VAL A 89 -6.26 12.66 4.10
C VAL A 89 -6.39 11.14 4.07
N ILE A 90 -6.58 10.62 2.86
CA ILE A 90 -6.76 9.20 2.57
C ILE A 90 -5.56 8.73 1.76
N VAL A 91 -4.89 7.71 2.25
CA VAL A 91 -3.83 6.99 1.53
C VAL A 91 -4.38 5.62 1.15
N VAL A 92 -4.33 5.26 -0.11
CA VAL A 92 -4.81 3.96 -0.60
C VAL A 92 -3.70 3.26 -1.40
N ALA A 93 -3.39 2.02 -1.05
CA ALA A 93 -2.54 1.17 -1.87
C ALA A 93 -3.33 0.70 -3.12
N GLU A 94 -2.67 0.65 -4.29
CA GLU A 94 -3.33 0.31 -5.57
C GLU A 94 -4.05 -1.05 -5.56
N GLY A 95 -3.65 -1.97 -4.71
CA GLY A 95 -4.26 -3.29 -4.53
C GLY A 95 -5.41 -3.34 -3.53
N ALA A 96 -5.63 -2.28 -2.76
CA ALA A 96 -6.71 -2.24 -1.78
C ALA A 96 -8.09 -2.18 -2.46
N GLY A 97 -9.09 -2.83 -1.87
CA GLY A 97 -10.48 -2.76 -2.34
C GLY A 97 -10.71 -3.24 -3.77
N GLN A 98 -9.84 -4.09 -4.33
CA GLN A 98 -10.00 -4.61 -5.70
C GLN A 98 -11.24 -5.52 -5.85
N ASP A 99 -11.77 -6.04 -4.76
CA ASP A 99 -13.03 -6.78 -4.71
C ASP A 99 -14.27 -5.88 -4.88
N LEU A 100 -14.14 -4.57 -4.65
CA LEU A 100 -15.18 -3.56 -4.88
C LEU A 100 -15.29 -3.15 -6.36
N LEU A 101 -14.30 -3.52 -7.17
CA LEU A 101 -14.16 -3.10 -8.57
C LEU A 101 -14.54 -4.23 -9.51
N THR A 102 -15.15 -3.87 -10.65
CA THR A 102 -15.40 -4.86 -11.70
C THR A 102 -14.05 -5.29 -12.30
N SER A 103 -13.67 -6.54 -12.04
CA SER A 103 -12.38 -7.06 -12.52
C SER A 103 -12.39 -7.19 -14.04
N THR A 104 -11.41 -6.56 -14.69
CA THR A 104 -11.11 -6.86 -16.10
C THR A 104 -10.19 -8.07 -16.14
N ASN A 105 -10.47 -9.05 -17.02
CA ASN A 105 -9.57 -10.22 -17.23
C ASN A 105 -8.31 -9.86 -18.04
N ALA A 106 -8.00 -8.58 -18.19
CA ALA A 106 -6.82 -8.10 -18.90
C ALA A 106 -5.55 -8.34 -18.07
N THR A 107 -4.48 -8.75 -18.73
CA THR A 107 -3.14 -8.85 -18.16
C THR A 107 -2.25 -7.71 -18.65
N ASP A 108 -1.30 -7.29 -17.82
CA ASP A 108 -0.25 -6.35 -18.21
C ASP A 108 0.84 -7.03 -19.06
N ALA A 109 1.77 -6.25 -19.60
CA ALA A 109 2.88 -6.75 -20.42
C ALA A 109 3.78 -7.78 -19.69
N SER A 110 3.73 -7.80 -18.37
CA SER A 110 4.47 -8.73 -17.51
C SER A 110 3.67 -10.00 -17.16
N GLY A 111 2.44 -10.13 -17.68
CA GLY A 111 1.56 -11.27 -17.45
C GLY A 111 0.79 -11.23 -16.12
N ASN A 112 0.83 -10.11 -15.38
CA ASN A 112 0.05 -9.95 -14.17
C ASN A 112 -1.37 -9.43 -14.49
N LYS A 113 -2.35 -9.80 -13.67
CA LYS A 113 -3.72 -9.30 -13.79
C LYS A 113 -3.71 -7.77 -13.69
N LYS A 114 -4.25 -7.07 -14.68
CA LYS A 114 -4.35 -5.59 -14.64
C LYS A 114 -5.33 -5.18 -13.54
N LEU A 115 -4.86 -4.38 -12.59
CA LEU A 115 -5.72 -3.82 -11.53
C LEU A 115 -6.55 -2.67 -12.10
N ALA A 116 -7.78 -2.54 -11.60
CA ALA A 116 -8.58 -1.35 -11.83
C ALA A 116 -8.08 -0.20 -10.93
N ASP A 117 -8.34 1.06 -11.34
CA ASP A 117 -7.86 2.22 -10.59
C ASP A 117 -8.75 2.50 -9.38
N ILE A 118 -8.32 2.02 -8.21
CA ILE A 118 -9.01 2.23 -6.94
C ILE A 118 -9.10 3.71 -6.56
N GLY A 119 -8.10 4.52 -6.91
CA GLY A 119 -8.10 5.94 -6.60
C GLY A 119 -9.20 6.70 -7.35
N VAL A 120 -9.31 6.47 -8.65
CA VAL A 120 -10.38 7.05 -9.48
C VAL A 120 -11.76 6.56 -9.02
N PHE A 121 -11.87 5.28 -8.69
CA PHE A 121 -13.11 4.69 -8.17
C PHE A 121 -13.53 5.31 -6.84
N LEU A 122 -12.62 5.39 -5.85
CA LEU A 122 -12.89 6.00 -4.56
C LEU A 122 -13.27 7.48 -4.70
N LYS A 123 -12.56 8.23 -5.55
CA LYS A 123 -12.89 9.62 -5.86
C LYS A 123 -14.36 9.74 -6.27
N ALA A 124 -14.78 9.00 -7.29
CA ALA A 124 -16.15 9.06 -7.80
C ALA A 124 -17.19 8.64 -6.73
N ARG A 125 -16.88 7.62 -5.90
CA ARG A 125 -17.78 7.16 -4.85
C ARG A 125 -17.93 8.17 -3.71
N ILE A 126 -16.83 8.80 -3.30
CA ILE A 126 -16.82 9.86 -2.27
C ILE A 126 -17.63 11.06 -2.77
N GLU A 127 -17.33 11.59 -3.97
CA GLU A 127 -18.04 12.72 -4.54
C GLU A 127 -19.56 12.46 -4.65
N LYS A 128 -19.94 11.26 -5.10
CA LYS A 128 -21.34 10.85 -5.19
C LYS A 128 -22.02 10.81 -3.82
N TYR A 129 -21.41 10.18 -2.83
CA TYR A 129 -21.94 10.04 -1.47
C TYR A 129 -22.24 11.38 -0.80
N PHE A 130 -21.27 12.31 -0.86
CA PHE A 130 -21.43 13.61 -0.23
C PHE A 130 -22.43 14.51 -0.99
N LYS A 131 -22.49 14.37 -2.32
CA LYS A 131 -23.50 15.05 -3.13
C LYS A 131 -24.91 14.59 -2.79
N GLU A 132 -25.14 13.30 -2.61
CA GLU A 132 -26.44 12.74 -2.23
C GLU A 132 -26.90 13.21 -0.85
N LYS A 133 -25.96 13.51 0.04
CA LYS A 133 -26.22 14.07 1.38
C LYS A 133 -26.27 15.59 1.43
N ASN A 134 -26.07 16.29 0.30
CA ASN A 134 -25.96 17.74 0.22
C ASN A 134 -24.86 18.32 1.15
N ILE A 135 -23.76 17.59 1.30
CA ILE A 135 -22.57 18.04 2.05
C ILE A 135 -21.51 18.47 1.03
N GLU A 136 -21.05 19.70 1.13
CA GLU A 136 -20.00 20.22 0.26
C GLU A 136 -18.64 19.69 0.67
N ILE A 137 -17.90 19.17 -0.30
CA ILE A 137 -16.51 18.72 -0.12
C ILE A 137 -15.63 19.24 -1.26
N ASN A 138 -14.34 19.40 -0.97
CA ASN A 138 -13.32 19.72 -1.96
C ASN A 138 -12.31 18.56 -2.01
N LEU A 139 -12.48 17.64 -2.98
CA LEU A 139 -11.64 16.45 -3.10
C LEU A 139 -10.55 16.66 -4.13
N LYS A 140 -9.30 16.44 -3.70
CA LYS A 140 -8.11 16.40 -4.54
C LYS A 140 -7.54 14.99 -4.58
N TYR A 141 -7.31 14.48 -5.78
CA TYR A 141 -6.73 13.16 -6.03
C TYR A 141 -5.34 13.30 -6.63
N ILE A 142 -4.37 12.60 -6.05
CA ILE A 142 -3.01 12.52 -6.57
C ILE A 142 -2.58 11.05 -6.70
N ASP A 143 -1.97 10.73 -7.84
CA ASP A 143 -1.25 9.49 -8.10
C ASP A 143 0.23 9.79 -8.32
N PRO A 144 1.08 9.71 -7.28
CA PRO A 144 2.50 10.00 -7.39
C PRO A 144 3.32 8.82 -7.93
N SER A 145 2.71 7.76 -8.47
CA SER A 145 3.40 6.52 -8.88
C SER A 145 4.59 6.78 -9.81
N TYR A 146 4.45 7.73 -10.72
CA TYR A 146 5.55 8.10 -11.61
C TYR A 146 6.70 8.81 -10.85
N GLN A 147 6.38 9.76 -9.97
CA GLN A 147 7.36 10.49 -9.18
C GLN A 147 8.10 9.55 -8.23
N VAL A 148 7.39 8.61 -7.60
CA VAL A 148 7.98 7.60 -6.72
C VAL A 148 8.98 6.73 -7.47
N ARG A 149 8.67 6.31 -8.72
CA ARG A 149 9.54 5.46 -9.54
C ARG A 149 10.73 6.21 -10.16
N ALA A 150 10.58 7.48 -10.46
CA ALA A 150 11.53 8.28 -11.23
C ALA A 150 12.36 9.25 -10.35
N SER A 151 12.48 8.98 -9.06
CA SER A 151 13.22 9.85 -8.16
C SER A 151 14.66 9.38 -7.93
N VAL A 152 15.52 10.34 -7.60
CA VAL A 152 16.85 10.05 -7.09
C VAL A 152 16.73 9.31 -5.76
N THR A 153 17.53 8.28 -5.58
CA THR A 153 17.54 7.46 -4.37
C THR A 153 17.97 8.25 -3.14
N THR A 154 17.44 7.90 -1.99
CA THR A 154 17.96 8.36 -0.70
C THR A 154 19.38 7.83 -0.48
N ALA A 155 20.17 8.50 0.36
CA ALA A 155 21.52 8.04 0.70
C ALA A 155 21.50 6.60 1.29
N SER A 156 20.51 6.28 2.08
CA SER A 156 20.31 4.95 2.67
C SER A 156 20.11 3.85 1.61
N ASP A 157 19.24 4.10 0.62
CA ASP A 157 19.04 3.16 -0.48
C ASP A 157 20.26 3.08 -1.41
N SER A 158 20.92 4.22 -1.66
CA SER A 158 22.14 4.26 -2.49
C SER A 158 23.23 3.36 -1.92
N ILE A 159 23.55 3.52 -0.63
CA ILE A 159 24.54 2.68 0.09
C ILE A 159 24.11 1.21 0.06
N TYR A 160 22.83 0.93 0.31
CA TYR A 160 22.31 -0.43 0.30
C TYR A 160 22.44 -1.08 -1.08
N CYS A 161 22.08 -0.38 -2.15
CA CYS A 161 22.19 -0.88 -3.53
C CYS A 161 23.66 -1.14 -3.93
N GLU A 162 24.59 -0.26 -3.57
CA GLU A 162 26.01 -0.46 -3.82
C GLU A 162 26.52 -1.75 -3.14
N ARG A 163 26.18 -1.94 -1.86
CA ARG A 163 26.56 -3.15 -1.12
C ARG A 163 25.93 -4.41 -1.72
N LEU A 164 24.65 -4.36 -2.16
CA LEU A 164 24.02 -5.47 -2.86
C LEU A 164 24.75 -5.79 -4.17
N GLY A 165 25.07 -4.76 -4.97
CA GLY A 165 25.79 -4.93 -6.24
C GLY A 165 27.15 -5.57 -6.06
N ASN A 166 27.95 -5.07 -5.12
CA ASN A 166 29.27 -5.62 -4.81
C ASN A 166 29.19 -7.11 -4.38
N ASN A 167 28.26 -7.45 -3.49
CA ASN A 167 28.06 -8.83 -3.07
C ASN A 167 27.58 -9.72 -4.23
N ALA A 168 26.75 -9.20 -5.14
CA ALA A 168 26.29 -9.93 -6.32
C ALA A 168 27.45 -10.25 -7.27
N VAL A 169 28.34 -9.29 -7.52
CA VAL A 169 29.54 -9.49 -8.34
C VAL A 169 30.44 -10.54 -7.72
N HIS A 170 30.74 -10.44 -6.42
CA HIS A 170 31.55 -11.44 -5.73
C HIS A 170 30.94 -12.84 -5.78
N ALA A 171 29.62 -12.97 -5.63
CA ALA A 171 28.94 -14.24 -5.75
C ALA A 171 29.08 -14.82 -7.18
N ALA A 172 28.91 -13.98 -8.21
CA ALA A 172 29.06 -14.38 -9.61
C ALA A 172 30.51 -14.83 -9.92
N MET A 173 31.50 -14.05 -9.47
CA MET A 173 32.91 -14.39 -9.63
C MET A 173 33.28 -15.69 -8.90
N ALA A 174 32.63 -16.03 -7.81
CA ALA A 174 32.79 -17.32 -7.12
C ALA A 174 31.97 -18.47 -7.76
N GLY A 175 31.41 -18.26 -8.96
CA GLY A 175 30.66 -19.29 -9.70
C GLY A 175 29.28 -19.61 -9.10
N LYS A 176 28.76 -18.82 -8.19
CA LYS A 176 27.46 -19.05 -7.56
C LYS A 176 26.33 -18.59 -8.48
N THR A 177 25.29 -19.43 -8.61
CA THR A 177 24.14 -19.16 -9.49
C THR A 177 22.82 -19.42 -8.76
N LYS A 178 21.70 -19.00 -9.38
CA LYS A 178 20.33 -19.24 -8.89
C LYS A 178 20.08 -18.71 -7.48
N LEU A 179 20.68 -17.59 -7.14
CA LEU A 179 20.57 -16.93 -5.84
C LEU A 179 20.16 -15.46 -5.95
N VAL A 180 19.70 -14.94 -4.84
CA VAL A 180 19.48 -13.51 -4.58
C VAL A 180 20.38 -13.11 -3.42
N ILE A 181 21.00 -11.94 -3.52
CA ILE A 181 21.63 -11.32 -2.36
C ILE A 181 20.54 -10.64 -1.55
N GLY A 182 20.40 -10.99 -0.29
CA GLY A 182 19.43 -10.40 0.64
C GLY A 182 20.07 -9.98 1.94
N LEU A 183 19.44 -9.07 2.64
CA LEU A 183 19.80 -8.69 4.01
C LEU A 183 18.95 -9.51 4.98
N VAL A 184 19.58 -10.19 5.93
CA VAL A 184 18.95 -10.95 6.99
C VAL A 184 19.72 -10.70 8.30
N HIS A 185 19.06 -10.14 9.31
CA HIS A 185 19.68 -9.72 10.57
C HIS A 185 20.96 -8.90 10.35
N ASP A 186 20.86 -7.84 9.51
CA ASP A 186 21.95 -6.94 9.13
C ASP A 186 23.15 -7.59 8.41
N LYS A 187 23.03 -8.84 7.98
CA LYS A 187 24.06 -9.55 7.22
C LYS A 187 23.62 -9.80 5.79
N PHE A 188 24.50 -9.53 4.82
CA PHE A 188 24.27 -9.93 3.44
C PHE A 188 24.45 -11.44 3.31
N VAL A 189 23.42 -12.10 2.81
CA VAL A 189 23.38 -13.56 2.65
C VAL A 189 22.99 -13.94 1.24
N HIS A 190 23.45 -15.13 0.81
CA HIS A 190 23.06 -15.74 -0.44
C HIS A 190 21.82 -16.61 -0.22
N LEU A 191 20.71 -16.24 -0.80
CA LEU A 191 19.44 -16.94 -0.66
C LEU A 191 19.06 -17.62 -1.97
N PRO A 192 18.66 -18.90 -1.99
CA PRO A 192 18.13 -19.54 -3.19
C PRO A 192 16.89 -18.81 -3.71
N ILE A 193 16.83 -18.51 -5.02
CA ILE A 193 15.66 -17.83 -5.63
C ILE A 193 14.36 -18.53 -5.26
N LYS A 194 14.32 -19.87 -5.31
CA LYS A 194 13.12 -20.64 -4.96
C LYS A 194 12.62 -20.38 -3.53
N ALA A 195 13.53 -20.19 -2.57
CA ALA A 195 13.15 -19.91 -1.20
C ALA A 195 12.59 -18.49 -1.04
N VAL A 196 13.19 -17.51 -1.72
CA VAL A 196 12.75 -16.10 -1.66
C VAL A 196 11.40 -15.90 -2.36
N THR A 197 11.12 -16.67 -3.41
CA THR A 197 9.88 -16.56 -4.20
C THR A 197 8.78 -17.52 -3.73
N ALA A 198 9.05 -18.37 -2.73
CA ALA A 198 8.07 -19.34 -2.22
C ALA A 198 6.86 -18.67 -1.57
N HIS A 199 7.07 -17.55 -0.91
CA HIS A 199 6.03 -16.82 -0.20
C HIS A 199 6.14 -15.31 -0.50
N ARG A 200 5.00 -14.63 -0.55
CA ARG A 200 4.95 -13.17 -0.60
C ARG A 200 4.95 -12.62 0.81
N ASN A 201 5.61 -11.49 0.98
CA ASN A 201 5.53 -10.75 2.22
C ASN A 201 4.32 -9.80 2.16
N ALA A 202 3.55 -9.75 3.23
CA ALA A 202 2.37 -8.92 3.38
C ALA A 202 2.42 -8.22 4.74
N VAL A 203 1.73 -7.09 4.87
CA VAL A 203 1.56 -6.44 6.16
C VAL A 203 0.72 -7.37 7.03
N ASP A 204 1.23 -7.67 8.22
CA ASP A 204 0.48 -8.44 9.20
C ASP A 204 -0.53 -7.51 9.90
N PRO A 205 -1.85 -7.73 9.75
CA PRO A 205 -2.87 -6.90 10.41
C PRO A 205 -2.85 -6.97 11.94
N GLU A 206 -2.26 -8.04 12.50
CA GLU A 206 -2.06 -8.20 13.94
C GLU A 206 -0.66 -7.71 14.38
N GLY A 207 0.19 -7.35 13.43
CA GLY A 207 1.57 -6.94 13.66
C GLY A 207 1.70 -5.50 14.18
N SER A 208 2.88 -5.19 14.72
CA SER A 208 3.17 -3.86 15.27
C SER A 208 3.06 -2.75 14.24
N LEU A 209 3.56 -2.97 13.01
CA LEU A 209 3.54 -1.96 11.95
C LEU A 209 2.13 -1.46 11.64
N TRP A 210 1.15 -2.37 11.57
CA TRP A 210 -0.23 -1.99 11.30
C TRP A 210 -0.88 -1.33 12.51
N ARG A 211 -0.60 -1.83 13.71
CA ARG A 211 -1.08 -1.22 14.96
C ARG A 211 -0.60 0.22 15.11
N ASP A 212 0.69 0.47 14.85
CA ASP A 212 1.26 1.81 14.88
C ASP A 212 0.57 2.73 13.85
N ALA A 213 0.22 2.19 12.67
CA ALA A 213 -0.54 2.95 11.65
C ALA A 213 -1.96 3.27 12.10
N LEU A 214 -2.65 2.37 12.77
CA LEU A 214 -3.97 2.62 13.35
C LEU A 214 -3.91 3.72 14.42
N ASP A 215 -2.92 3.66 15.29
CA ASP A 215 -2.71 4.67 16.33
C ASP A 215 -2.39 6.05 15.72
N ALA A 216 -1.54 6.09 14.71
CA ALA A 216 -1.16 7.34 14.03
C ALA A 216 -2.33 7.97 13.23
N THR A 217 -3.14 7.16 12.56
CA THR A 217 -4.27 7.65 11.75
C THR A 217 -5.52 7.95 12.56
N GLY A 218 -5.70 7.23 13.67
CA GLY A 218 -6.94 7.27 14.47
C GLY A 218 -8.16 6.70 13.73
N GLN A 219 -7.94 5.93 12.65
CA GLN A 219 -9.03 5.27 11.93
C GLN A 219 -9.58 4.08 12.72
N PRO A 220 -10.82 3.63 12.45
CA PRO A 220 -11.32 2.37 13.00
C PRO A 220 -10.43 1.20 12.59
N VAL A 221 -10.29 0.21 13.46
CA VAL A 221 -9.52 -1.03 13.19
C VAL A 221 -10.03 -1.72 11.93
N LEU A 222 -11.35 -1.77 11.78
CA LEU A 222 -12.05 -2.27 10.58
C LEU A 222 -13.18 -1.32 10.20
N MET A 223 -13.34 -1.10 8.91
CA MET A 223 -14.43 -0.30 8.35
C MET A 223 -15.37 -1.21 7.57
N VAL A 224 -16.06 -2.09 8.31
CA VAL A 224 -16.97 -3.12 7.79
C VAL A 224 -18.22 -3.22 8.65
N ASN A 225 -19.31 -3.70 8.07
CA ASN A 225 -20.57 -3.94 8.79
C ASN A 225 -20.64 -5.37 9.34
N ASP A 226 -19.95 -6.32 8.70
CA ASP A 226 -19.85 -7.73 9.13
C ASP A 226 -18.41 -8.05 9.56
N LEU A 227 -18.20 -8.08 10.87
CA LEU A 227 -16.88 -8.34 11.46
C LEU A 227 -16.42 -9.79 11.27
N GLU A 228 -17.34 -10.77 11.28
CA GLU A 228 -16.97 -12.18 11.12
C GLU A 228 -16.47 -12.46 9.70
N ALA A 229 -17.19 -11.95 8.69
CA ALA A 229 -16.78 -12.06 7.31
C ALA A 229 -15.45 -11.33 7.05
N ALA A 230 -15.21 -10.18 7.69
CA ALA A 230 -13.97 -9.42 7.56
C ALA A 230 -12.78 -10.19 8.15
N HIS A 231 -12.90 -10.74 9.35
CA HIS A 231 -11.85 -11.55 9.97
C HIS A 231 -11.51 -12.78 9.14
N ALA A 232 -12.52 -13.46 8.56
CA ALA A 232 -12.30 -14.58 7.66
C ALA A 232 -11.50 -14.17 6.40
N LYS A 233 -11.81 -13.02 5.80
CA LYS A 233 -11.06 -12.46 4.65
C LYS A 233 -9.62 -12.11 5.02
N MET A 234 -9.38 -11.49 6.17
CA MET A 234 -8.02 -11.16 6.65
C MET A 234 -7.19 -12.42 6.86
N ALA A 235 -7.74 -13.42 7.54
CA ALA A 235 -7.06 -14.70 7.75
C ALA A 235 -6.71 -15.39 6.42
N ALA A 236 -7.62 -15.34 5.43
CA ALA A 236 -7.39 -15.89 4.10
C ALA A 236 -6.29 -15.10 3.34
N ALA A 237 -6.24 -13.77 3.45
CA ALA A 237 -5.21 -12.94 2.83
C ALA A 237 -3.81 -13.26 3.38
N VAL A 238 -3.68 -13.36 4.70
CA VAL A 238 -2.43 -13.74 5.37
C VAL A 238 -2.02 -15.19 5.03
N ALA A 239 -2.96 -16.12 5.01
CA ALA A 239 -2.71 -17.51 4.63
C ALA A 239 -2.34 -17.64 3.14
N GLY A 240 -2.99 -16.89 2.25
CA GLY A 240 -2.71 -16.84 0.82
C GLY A 240 -1.32 -16.26 0.51
N ALA A 241 -0.84 -15.30 1.30
CA ALA A 241 0.52 -14.81 1.22
C ALA A 241 1.55 -15.90 1.59
N LYS A 242 1.20 -16.81 2.50
CA LYS A 242 2.05 -17.93 2.93
C LYS A 242 1.98 -19.16 2.01
N SER A 243 0.96 -19.31 1.14
CA SER A 243 0.66 -20.57 0.44
C SER A 243 0.76 -20.58 -1.08
N LYS A 244 1.11 -19.50 -1.77
CA LYS A 244 1.25 -19.48 -3.23
C LYS A 244 2.67 -19.85 -3.67
N PRO A 245 2.93 -21.10 -4.13
CA PRO A 245 4.11 -21.40 -4.94
C PRO A 245 3.94 -20.67 -6.27
N SER A 246 5.02 -20.04 -6.74
CA SER A 246 5.06 -19.48 -8.09
C SER A 246 4.70 -20.57 -9.11
N GLU A 247 3.57 -20.43 -9.80
CA GLU A 247 3.27 -21.27 -10.96
C GLU A 247 4.38 -21.09 -12.00
N GLN A 248 5.28 -22.05 -12.05
CA GLN A 248 6.23 -22.16 -13.16
C GLN A 248 5.41 -22.55 -14.40
N LYS A 249 5.18 -21.59 -15.31
CA LYS A 249 4.88 -21.94 -16.70
C LYS A 249 6.00 -22.84 -17.21
N LYS A 250 5.69 -24.11 -17.41
CA LYS A 250 6.50 -25.02 -18.22
C LYS A 250 6.53 -24.44 -19.63
N SER A 251 7.62 -23.75 -20.01
CA SER A 251 7.94 -23.54 -21.41
C SER A 251 8.50 -24.85 -21.96
N LYS A 252 7.78 -25.44 -22.89
CA LYS A 252 8.33 -26.39 -23.82
C LYS A 252 9.24 -25.65 -24.80
#